data_f2ba1dbc9950332cb27bdb9b639c918f
#
_entry.id   f2ba1dbc9950332cb27bdb9b639c918f
#
_cell.length_a   1.000
_cell.length_b   1.000
_cell.length_c   1.000
_cell.angle_alpha   90.00
_cell.angle_beta   90.00
_cell.angle_gamma   90.00
#
_symmetry.space_group_name_H-M   'P 1'
#
loop_
_entity.id
_entity.type
_entity.pdbx_description
1 polymer ?
#
loop_
_entity_poly.entity_id
_entity_poly.type
_entity_poly.pdbx_seq_one_letter_code
_entity_poly.pdbx_strand_id
1 'polypeptide(L)'
;MTQFSETLMDYFQSPRNQGRMEDPDCVGTAGIPGQGRYIQLFIKLSNGRVGRMQFDSYGCGVTIAVCSVLTEMTEARSKEECASIQPDDIAEALDGIPSHKMDCAHFAVVALQNALQDWPVQEAVSSVSRDMKN
;
A
#
# COMPACT_ATOMS: atom_id res chain seq x y z
N MET A 1 24.44 13.31 -12.86
CA MET A 1 23.90 13.41 -11.51
C MET A 1 22.56 12.73 -11.44
N THR A 2 22.36 11.91 -10.43
CA THR A 2 21.09 11.22 -10.30
C THR A 2 20.09 12.08 -9.54
N GLN A 3 18.82 11.97 -9.93
CA GLN A 3 17.72 12.65 -9.26
C GLN A 3 17.15 11.80 -8.13
N PHE A 4 17.55 10.55 -8.04
CA PHE A 4 16.98 9.62 -7.09
C PHE A 4 17.89 9.41 -5.91
N SER A 5 17.32 9.35 -4.72
CA SER A 5 18.06 9.05 -3.51
C SER A 5 18.60 7.61 -3.58
N GLU A 6 19.62 7.34 -2.78
CA GLU A 6 20.12 5.98 -2.67
C GLU A 6 19.06 5.06 -2.10
N THR A 7 18.26 5.57 -1.16
CA THR A 7 17.19 4.79 -0.57
C THR A 7 16.17 4.40 -1.62
N LEU A 8 15.74 5.36 -2.45
CA LEU A 8 14.79 5.07 -3.51
C LEU A 8 15.34 4.01 -4.45
N MET A 9 16.60 4.16 -4.85
CA MET A 9 17.22 3.21 -5.76
C MET A 9 17.29 1.81 -5.15
N ASP A 10 17.54 1.72 -3.84
CA ASP A 10 17.57 0.42 -3.18
C ASP A 10 16.22 -0.26 -3.23
N TYR A 11 15.14 0.49 -2.97
CA TYR A 11 13.81 -0.08 -3.01
C TYR A 11 13.37 -0.45 -4.43
N PHE A 12 13.92 0.23 -5.43
CA PHE A 12 13.67 -0.12 -6.81
C PHE A 12 14.46 -1.37 -7.23
N GLN A 13 15.74 -1.42 -6.84
CA GLN A 13 16.61 -2.53 -7.27
C GLN A 13 16.34 -3.81 -6.51
N SER A 14 15.86 -3.69 -5.29
CA SER A 14 15.55 -4.83 -4.44
C SER A 14 14.15 -4.68 -3.87
N PRO A 15 13.12 -4.85 -4.70
CA PRO A 15 11.75 -4.62 -4.24
C PRO A 15 11.36 -5.57 -3.12
N ARG A 16 10.64 -5.04 -2.14
CA ARG A 16 10.13 -5.82 -1.03
C ARG A 16 8.67 -6.13 -1.28
N ASN A 17 8.30 -7.39 -1.02
CA ASN A 17 6.89 -7.80 -1.04
C ASN A 17 6.21 -7.62 -2.38
N GLN A 18 6.96 -7.77 -3.47
CA GLN A 18 6.40 -7.72 -4.81
C GLN A 18 5.76 -9.05 -5.14
N GLY A 19 4.57 -9.01 -5.72
CA GLY A 19 3.88 -10.21 -6.16
C GLY A 19 2.44 -10.20 -5.71
N ARG A 20 1.66 -11.07 -6.35
CA ARG A 20 0.25 -11.23 -6.01
C ARG A 20 0.11 -12.15 -4.81
N MET A 21 -0.95 -11.92 -4.05
CA MET A 21 -1.25 -12.73 -2.88
C MET A 21 -2.47 -13.61 -3.21
N GLU A 22 -2.41 -14.89 -2.83
CA GLU A 22 -3.43 -15.84 -3.24
C GLU A 22 -4.76 -15.65 -2.52
N ASP A 23 -4.71 -15.26 -1.27
CA ASP A 23 -5.93 -15.23 -0.46
C ASP A 23 -5.93 -13.97 0.40
N PRO A 24 -5.98 -12.79 -0.22
CA PRO A 24 -5.94 -11.56 0.57
C PRO A 24 -7.26 -11.31 1.28
N ASP A 25 -7.18 -10.59 2.38
CA ASP A 25 -8.36 -10.12 3.07
C ASP A 25 -8.88 -8.82 2.49
N CYS A 26 -7.98 -8.01 1.91
CA CYS A 26 -8.36 -6.76 1.26
C CYS A 26 -7.54 -6.59 0.00
N VAL A 27 -8.14 -5.98 -1.01
CA VAL A 27 -7.46 -5.62 -2.25
C VAL A 27 -7.84 -4.21 -2.61
N GLY A 28 -6.86 -3.40 -2.98
CA GLY A 28 -7.12 -2.06 -3.47
C GLY A 28 -6.36 -1.82 -4.75
N THR A 29 -7.00 -1.18 -5.72
CA THR A 29 -6.42 -0.96 -7.03
C THR A 29 -6.53 0.50 -7.40
N ALA A 30 -5.46 1.04 -7.98
CA ALA A 30 -5.47 2.33 -8.67
C ALA A 30 -5.11 2.04 -10.11
N GLY A 31 -5.84 2.65 -11.04
CA GLY A 31 -5.68 2.35 -12.45
C GLY A 31 -6.40 1.07 -12.82
N ILE A 32 -6.21 0.63 -14.06
CA ILE A 32 -6.88 -0.55 -14.58
C ILE A 32 -5.83 -1.49 -15.16
N PRO A 33 -5.64 -2.67 -14.51
CA PRO A 33 -4.67 -3.63 -15.04
C PRO A 33 -4.98 -3.97 -16.49
N GLY A 34 -3.94 -3.96 -17.33
CA GLY A 34 -4.08 -4.21 -18.74
C GLY A 34 -4.36 -2.97 -19.57
N GLN A 35 -4.55 -1.81 -18.92
CA GLN A 35 -4.84 -0.58 -19.64
C GLN A 35 -3.90 0.54 -19.16
N GLY A 36 -2.59 0.25 -19.15
CA GLY A 36 -1.60 1.22 -18.75
C GLY A 36 -1.22 1.08 -17.30
N ARG A 37 -0.85 2.20 -16.69
CA ARG A 37 -0.33 2.20 -15.33
C ARG A 37 -1.37 1.72 -14.32
N TYR A 38 -0.93 0.87 -13.39
CA TYR A 38 -1.79 0.46 -12.29
C TYR A 38 -0.95 0.09 -11.09
N ILE A 39 -1.59 0.11 -9.91
CA ILE A 39 -1.05 -0.43 -8.68
C ILE A 39 -2.15 -1.26 -8.05
N GLN A 40 -1.80 -2.45 -7.61
CA GLN A 40 -2.73 -3.32 -6.90
C GLN A 40 -2.08 -3.75 -5.59
N LEU A 41 -2.77 -3.50 -4.48
CA LEU A 41 -2.27 -3.83 -3.16
C LEU A 41 -3.09 -4.97 -2.58
N PHE A 42 -2.41 -5.94 -2.00
CA PHE A 42 -3.03 -7.12 -1.39
C PHE A 42 -2.65 -7.13 0.08
N ILE A 43 -3.64 -7.22 0.95
CA ILE A 43 -3.43 -7.17 2.39
C ILE A 43 -3.95 -8.43 3.05
N LYS A 44 -3.13 -9.04 3.89
CA LYS A 44 -3.53 -10.11 4.78
C LYS A 44 -3.54 -9.56 6.18
N LEU A 45 -4.66 -9.72 6.88
CA LEU A 45 -4.83 -9.15 8.21
C LEU A 45 -4.37 -10.13 9.29
N SER A 46 -3.94 -9.59 10.40
CA SER A 46 -3.56 -10.36 11.57
C SER A 46 -3.96 -9.55 12.79
N ASN A 47 -4.89 -10.08 13.57
CA ASN A 47 -5.37 -9.41 14.79
C ASN A 47 -5.89 -8.00 14.51
N GLY A 48 -6.60 -7.82 13.39
CA GLY A 48 -7.16 -6.53 13.06
C GLY A 48 -6.18 -5.51 12.55
N ARG A 49 -4.97 -5.93 12.24
CA ARG A 49 -3.93 -5.07 11.71
C ARG A 49 -3.34 -5.69 10.46
N VAL A 50 -2.52 -4.91 9.75
CA VAL A 50 -1.85 -5.44 8.56
C VAL A 50 -0.85 -6.48 9.00
N GLY A 51 -1.07 -7.73 8.61
CA GLY A 51 -0.11 -8.79 8.85
C GLY A 51 0.93 -8.83 7.75
N ARG A 52 0.47 -8.62 6.52
CA ARG A 52 1.36 -8.64 5.36
C ARG A 52 0.70 -7.89 4.22
N MET A 53 1.48 -7.09 3.51
CA MET A 53 1.01 -6.44 2.30
C MET A 53 1.95 -6.80 1.16
N GLN A 54 1.38 -7.10 0.00
CA GLN A 54 2.14 -7.31 -1.23
C GLN A 54 1.57 -6.41 -2.30
N PHE A 55 2.33 -6.23 -3.36
CA PHE A 55 1.87 -5.37 -4.44
C PHE A 55 2.22 -5.96 -5.80
N ASP A 56 1.38 -5.62 -6.76
CA ASP A 56 1.62 -5.83 -8.18
C ASP A 56 1.41 -4.50 -8.85
N SER A 57 2.26 -4.16 -9.81
CA SER A 57 2.17 -2.85 -10.43
C SER A 57 2.72 -2.87 -11.84
N TYR A 58 2.30 -1.89 -12.60
CA TYR A 58 2.84 -1.61 -13.92
C TYR A 58 3.08 -0.11 -13.99
N GLY A 59 4.31 0.29 -14.20
CA GLY A 59 4.69 1.69 -14.25
C GLY A 59 6.20 1.82 -14.26
N CYS A 60 6.68 2.97 -13.83
CA CYS A 60 8.12 3.22 -13.84
C CYS A 60 8.76 2.68 -12.55
N GLY A 61 10.09 2.79 -12.48
CA GLY A 61 10.82 2.30 -11.32
C GLY A 61 10.45 3.02 -10.03
N VAL A 62 10.08 4.29 -10.11
CA VAL A 62 9.63 5.01 -8.90
C VAL A 62 8.36 4.38 -8.35
N THR A 63 7.46 3.93 -9.24
CA THR A 63 6.25 3.24 -8.79
C THR A 63 6.61 1.99 -7.99
N ILE A 64 7.59 1.22 -8.46
CA ILE A 64 8.03 0.02 -7.75
C ILE A 64 8.59 0.40 -6.38
N ALA A 65 9.45 1.42 -6.32
CA ALA A 65 10.04 1.83 -5.06
C ALA A 65 8.98 2.32 -4.07
N VAL A 66 8.02 3.08 -4.56
CA VAL A 66 6.94 3.61 -3.74
C VAL A 66 6.11 2.47 -3.14
N CYS A 67 5.70 1.51 -3.97
CA CYS A 67 4.91 0.39 -3.48
C CYS A 67 5.71 -0.46 -2.50
N SER A 68 6.97 -0.66 -2.80
CA SER A 68 7.86 -1.48 -1.98
C SER A 68 7.97 -0.91 -0.57
N VAL A 69 8.26 0.39 -0.45
CA VAL A 69 8.39 1.00 0.88
C VAL A 69 7.04 1.06 1.57
N LEU A 70 5.96 1.26 0.82
CA LEU A 70 4.63 1.32 1.41
C LEU A 70 4.27 0.00 2.09
N THR A 71 4.65 -1.13 1.51
CA THR A 71 4.36 -2.42 2.13
C THR A 71 5.04 -2.56 3.48
N GLU A 72 6.21 -1.95 3.64
CA GLU A 72 6.89 -1.97 4.93
C GLU A 72 6.31 -0.95 5.91
N MET A 73 5.91 0.21 5.39
CA MET A 73 5.34 1.26 6.24
C MET A 73 4.05 0.84 6.91
N THR A 74 3.30 -0.05 6.27
CA THR A 74 1.98 -0.45 6.76
C THR A 74 2.02 -1.66 7.68
N GLU A 75 3.16 -2.33 7.78
CA GLU A 75 3.25 -3.56 8.56
C GLU A 75 2.85 -3.32 10.01
N ALA A 76 1.97 -4.17 10.53
CA ALA A 76 1.48 -4.11 11.91
C ALA A 76 0.65 -2.87 12.22
N ARG A 77 0.24 -2.11 11.22
CA ARG A 77 -0.57 -0.92 11.46
C ARG A 77 -2.05 -1.25 11.41
N SER A 78 -2.82 -0.49 12.15
CA SER A 78 -4.28 -0.58 12.11
C SER A 78 -4.80 0.10 10.84
N LYS A 79 -6.09 -0.12 10.58
CA LYS A 79 -6.74 0.53 9.44
C LYS A 79 -6.60 2.05 9.53
N GLU A 80 -6.84 2.59 10.72
CA GLU A 80 -6.78 4.04 10.92
C GLU A 80 -5.37 4.58 10.73
N GLU A 81 -4.38 3.82 11.18
CA GLU A 81 -3.00 4.24 10.99
C GLU A 81 -2.60 4.23 9.53
N CYS A 82 -3.09 3.22 8.78
CA CYS A 82 -2.84 3.20 7.35
C CYS A 82 -3.54 4.36 6.65
N ALA A 83 -4.75 4.70 7.10
CA ALA A 83 -5.51 5.78 6.49
C ALA A 83 -4.83 7.13 6.63
N SER A 84 -3.95 7.28 7.60
CA SER A 84 -3.25 8.55 7.82
C SER A 84 -2.01 8.72 6.95
N ILE A 85 -1.61 7.70 6.20
CA ILE A 85 -0.42 7.79 5.37
C ILE A 85 -0.69 8.70 4.18
N GLN A 86 0.20 9.68 3.99
CA GLN A 86 0.10 10.66 2.93
C GLN A 86 1.23 10.48 1.94
N PRO A 87 1.10 11.02 0.71
CA PRO A 87 2.19 10.91 -0.27
C PRO A 87 3.53 11.43 0.26
N ASP A 88 3.49 12.50 1.05
CA ASP A 88 4.72 13.06 1.61
C ASP A 88 5.40 12.10 2.58
N ASP A 89 4.62 11.26 3.27
CA ASP A 89 5.20 10.27 4.18
C ASP A 89 5.99 9.22 3.38
N ILE A 90 5.48 8.84 2.22
CA ILE A 90 6.17 7.91 1.35
C ILE A 90 7.45 8.53 0.82
N ALA A 91 7.37 9.80 0.40
CA ALA A 91 8.55 10.50 -0.09
C ALA A 91 9.61 10.59 0.99
N GLU A 92 9.19 10.87 2.22
CA GLU A 92 10.14 10.97 3.33
C GLU A 92 10.81 9.63 3.59
N ALA A 93 10.04 8.55 3.53
CA ALA A 93 10.59 7.21 3.75
C ALA A 93 11.60 6.82 2.68
N LEU A 94 11.51 7.42 1.50
CA LEU A 94 12.44 7.16 0.41
C LEU A 94 13.56 8.20 0.33
N ASP A 95 13.68 9.05 1.35
CA ASP A 95 14.65 10.15 1.37
C ASP A 95 14.45 11.08 0.18
N GLY A 96 13.22 11.26 -0.23
CA GLY A 96 12.84 12.16 -1.28
C GLY A 96 12.44 11.47 -2.57
N ILE A 97 11.48 12.06 -3.25
CA ILE A 97 11.05 11.66 -4.59
C ILE A 97 11.14 12.93 -5.44
N PRO A 98 11.71 12.84 -6.65
CA PRO A 98 11.73 14.02 -7.52
C PRO A 98 10.32 14.57 -7.69
N SER A 99 10.18 15.90 -7.71
CA SER A 99 8.85 16.50 -7.72
C SER A 99 8.01 16.05 -8.92
N HIS A 100 8.66 15.82 -10.07
CA HIS A 100 7.93 15.40 -11.26
C HIS A 100 7.50 13.92 -11.20
N LYS A 101 7.85 13.22 -10.13
CA LYS A 101 7.48 11.83 -9.91
C LYS A 101 6.61 11.64 -8.67
N MET A 102 6.22 12.73 -8.03
CA MET A 102 5.37 12.63 -6.83
C MET A 102 4.01 12.02 -7.14
N ASP A 103 3.58 12.08 -8.40
CA ASP A 103 2.31 11.44 -8.76
C ASP A 103 2.32 9.94 -8.48
N CYS A 104 3.49 9.30 -8.49
CA CYS A 104 3.58 7.89 -8.16
C CYS A 104 3.15 7.65 -6.71
N ALA A 105 3.56 8.53 -5.80
CA ALA A 105 3.16 8.39 -4.39
C ALA A 105 1.67 8.67 -4.22
N HIS A 106 1.15 9.69 -4.91
CA HIS A 106 -0.28 9.95 -4.87
C HIS A 106 -1.09 8.76 -5.38
N PHE A 107 -0.62 8.15 -6.45
CA PHE A 107 -1.29 7.00 -7.06
C PHE A 107 -1.32 5.82 -6.09
N ALA A 108 -0.22 5.60 -5.37
CA ALA A 108 -0.14 4.53 -4.40
C ALA A 108 -1.09 4.77 -3.22
N VAL A 109 -1.22 6.03 -2.79
CA VAL A 109 -2.15 6.34 -1.70
C VAL A 109 -3.58 6.07 -2.12
N VAL A 110 -3.93 6.33 -3.40
CA VAL A 110 -5.25 5.98 -3.90
C VAL A 110 -5.49 4.47 -3.80
N ALA A 111 -4.51 3.68 -4.22
CA ALA A 111 -4.64 2.23 -4.11
C ALA A 111 -4.79 1.80 -2.66
N LEU A 112 -4.04 2.42 -1.76
CA LEU A 112 -4.13 2.10 -0.33
C LEU A 112 -5.52 2.43 0.21
N GLN A 113 -6.04 3.61 -0.12
CA GLN A 113 -7.37 4.01 0.35
C GLN A 113 -8.44 3.05 -0.16
N ASN A 114 -8.29 2.60 -1.42
CA ASN A 114 -9.24 1.63 -1.96
C ASN A 114 -9.13 0.29 -1.23
N ALA A 115 -7.92 -0.12 -0.86
CA ALA A 115 -7.75 -1.34 -0.09
C ALA A 115 -8.39 -1.21 1.30
N LEU A 116 -8.29 -0.03 1.90
CA LEU A 116 -8.90 0.18 3.21
C LEU A 116 -10.41 0.14 3.14
N GLN A 117 -11.00 0.57 2.04
CA GLN A 117 -12.44 0.46 1.86
C GLN A 117 -12.88 -1.00 1.73
N ASP A 118 -11.99 -1.87 1.30
CA ASP A 118 -12.25 -3.28 1.20
C ASP A 118 -11.97 -4.02 2.51
N TRP A 119 -11.55 -3.31 3.53
CA TRP A 119 -11.22 -3.88 4.83
C TRP A 119 -12.48 -4.43 5.48
N PRO A 120 -12.48 -5.68 5.93
CA PRO A 120 -13.68 -6.26 6.52
C PRO A 120 -14.12 -5.52 7.77
N VAL A 121 -15.43 -5.39 7.94
CA VAL A 121 -15.99 -4.71 9.11
C VAL A 121 -16.45 -5.70 10.16
N GLN A 122 -16.26 -6.97 9.93
CA GLN A 122 -16.83 -7.98 10.82
C GLN A 122 -16.27 -7.90 12.23
N GLU A 123 -15.09 -7.34 12.41
CA GLU A 123 -14.56 -7.22 13.75
C GLU A 123 -15.40 -6.29 14.58
N ALA A 124 -15.82 -5.17 14.00
CA ALA A 124 -16.73 -4.28 14.68
C ALA A 124 -18.06 -4.95 14.93
N VAL A 125 -18.52 -5.72 13.94
CA VAL A 125 -19.78 -6.42 14.06
C VAL A 125 -19.69 -7.46 15.16
N SER A 126 -18.63 -8.23 15.18
CA SER A 126 -18.53 -9.29 16.18
C SER A 126 -18.47 -8.72 17.60
N SER A 127 -17.92 -7.55 17.78
CA SER A 127 -17.88 -6.97 19.10
C SER A 127 -19.24 -6.43 19.53
N VAL A 128 -20.09 -6.15 18.59
CA VAL A 128 -21.43 -5.61 18.89
C VAL A 128 -22.46 -6.71 18.98
N SER A 129 -22.42 -7.53 17.99
CA SER A 129 -23.50 -8.47 17.83
C SER A 129 -23.49 -9.49 18.91
N ARG A 130 -22.74 -9.42 19.35
CA ARG A 130 -22.89 -10.31 20.19
C ARG A 130 -23.57 -9.74 21.11
N ASP A 131 -23.76 -9.08 20.88
CA ASP A 131 -24.45 -8.59 21.47
C ASP A 131 -25.40 -8.24 21.06
N MET A 132 -25.62 -8.17 20.55
CA MET A 132 -26.37 -8.21 20.14
C MET A 132 -26.82 -8.82 19.71
N LYS A 133 -26.56 -9.21 19.76
CA LYS A 133 -26.70 -9.89 19.47
C LYS A 133 -27.17 -10.06 19.58
N ASN A 134 -27.10 -9.91 19.79
CA ASN A 134 -27.11 -10.33 19.83
C ASN A 134 -27.30 -10.59 19.74
#